data_4419fb9c9e5b1f53e5059dbb79280abe
#
_entry.id   4419fb9c9e5b1f53e5059dbb79280abe
#
_cell.length_a   1.000
_cell.length_b   1.000
_cell.length_c   1.000
_cell.angle_alpha   90.00
_cell.angle_beta   90.00
_cell.angle_gamma   90.00
#
_symmetry.space_group_name_H-M   'P 1'
#
loop_
_entity.id
_entity.type
_entity.pdbx_description
1 polymer ?
#
loop_
_entity_poly.entity_id
_entity_poly.type
_entity_poly.pdbx_seq_one_letter_code
_entity_poly.pdbx_strand_id
1 'polypeptide(L)'
;MTAQDIQRKVRPTHPGAILKGMLAELAIEGTDQFASLTQTELAKRLGVSRRVVGELIRERRAITADMAIRLSRVFKTTPDIWMNLQKAVDLWDASQENKNQYAKLRPIAA
;
A
#
# COMPACT_ATOMS: atom_id res chain seq x y z
N MET A 1 2.76 -13.00 -7.99
CA MET A 1 3.57 -11.90 -8.54
C MET A 1 4.54 -12.45 -9.56
N THR A 2 4.64 -11.78 -10.69
CA THR A 2 5.46 -12.25 -11.80
C THR A 2 6.87 -11.68 -11.75
N ALA A 3 7.81 -12.31 -12.48
CA ALA A 3 9.17 -11.78 -12.62
C ALA A 3 9.19 -10.36 -13.22
N GLN A 4 8.16 -10.01 -13.98
CA GLN A 4 8.04 -8.68 -14.57
C GLN A 4 7.92 -7.58 -13.51
N ASP A 5 7.30 -7.86 -12.37
CA ASP A 5 7.11 -6.87 -11.31
C ASP A 5 8.44 -6.44 -10.68
N ILE A 6 9.39 -7.37 -10.52
CA ILE A 6 10.71 -7.04 -9.97
C ILE A 6 11.68 -6.52 -11.03
N GLN A 7 11.35 -6.66 -12.30
CA GLN A 7 12.17 -6.16 -13.41
C GLN A 7 11.74 -4.78 -13.89
N ARG A 8 10.70 -4.20 -13.32
CA ARG A 8 10.22 -2.87 -13.70
C ARG A 8 11.30 -1.82 -13.47
N LYS A 9 11.37 -0.85 -14.37
CA LYS A 9 12.30 0.29 -14.26
C LYS A 9 11.80 1.34 -13.28
N VAL A 10 10.48 1.37 -13.02
CA VAL A 10 9.84 2.35 -12.15
C VAL A 10 9.25 1.61 -10.95
N ARG A 11 9.46 2.17 -9.76
CA ARG A 11 8.90 1.62 -8.54
C ARG A 11 7.38 1.50 -8.65
N PRO A 12 6.79 0.35 -8.28
CA PRO A 12 5.33 0.22 -8.21
C PRO A 12 4.73 1.22 -7.22
N THR A 13 3.47 1.58 -7.43
CA THR A 13 2.79 2.52 -6.56
C THR A 13 2.58 1.92 -5.17
N HIS A 14 3.03 2.63 -4.13
CA HIS A 14 2.83 2.23 -2.75
C HIS A 14 1.33 2.34 -2.40
N PRO A 15 0.78 1.40 -1.61
CA PRO A 15 -0.63 1.48 -1.20
C PRO A 15 -0.98 2.78 -0.47
N GLY A 16 -0.02 3.39 0.23
CA GLY A 16 -0.21 4.70 0.87
C GLY A 16 -0.53 5.81 -0.13
N ALA A 17 0.10 5.78 -1.31
CA ALA A 17 -0.18 6.76 -2.35
C ALA A 17 -1.57 6.56 -2.95
N ILE A 18 -2.01 5.31 -3.11
CA ILE A 18 -3.37 4.98 -3.54
C ILE A 18 -4.37 5.53 -2.52
N LEU A 19 -4.12 5.27 -1.24
CA LEU A 19 -4.99 5.74 -0.16
C LEU A 19 -5.08 7.26 -0.14
N LYS A 20 -3.96 7.96 -0.30
CA LYS A 20 -3.92 9.42 -0.38
C LYS A 20 -4.77 9.94 -1.53
N GLY A 21 -4.67 9.30 -2.70
CA GLY A 21 -5.48 9.66 -3.87
C GLY A 21 -6.96 9.45 -3.64
N MET A 22 -7.34 8.35 -3.00
CA MET A 22 -8.74 8.06 -2.67
C MET A 22 -9.33 9.13 -1.74
N LEU A 23 -8.58 9.54 -0.72
CA LEU A 23 -9.02 10.60 0.18
C LEU A 23 -9.19 11.92 -0.54
N ALA A 24 -8.28 12.26 -1.46
CA ALA A 24 -8.36 13.48 -2.24
C ALA A 24 -9.59 13.48 -3.16
N GLU A 25 -9.90 12.36 -3.80
CA GLU A 25 -11.09 12.23 -4.65
C GLU A 25 -12.37 12.38 -3.85
N LEU A 26 -12.47 11.75 -2.69
CA LEU A 26 -13.63 11.84 -1.83
C LEU A 26 -13.86 13.27 -1.32
N ALA A 27 -12.78 14.00 -1.07
CA ALA A 27 -12.87 15.40 -0.66
C ALA A 27 -13.39 16.30 -1.79
N ILE A 28 -13.04 16.00 -3.05
CA ILE A 28 -13.46 16.79 -4.22
C ILE A 28 -14.93 16.53 -4.58
N GLU A 29 -15.40 15.31 -4.42
CA GLU A 29 -16.78 14.94 -4.77
C GLU A 29 -17.85 15.62 -3.91
N GLY A 30 -17.43 16.26 -2.81
CA GLY A 30 -18.22 17.32 -2.18
C GLY A 30 -19.59 16.97 -1.66
N THR A 31 -19.86 15.72 -1.33
CA THR A 31 -21.02 15.43 -0.50
C THR A 31 -20.60 15.74 0.94
N ASP A 32 -21.46 16.37 1.72
CA ASP A 32 -21.18 16.71 3.12
C ASP A 32 -20.66 15.48 3.90
N GLN A 33 -21.09 14.32 3.49
CA GLN A 33 -20.71 13.05 4.08
C GLN A 33 -19.24 12.74 3.87
N PHE A 34 -18.64 13.15 2.74
CA PHE A 34 -17.27 12.86 2.38
C PHE A 34 -16.33 14.07 2.48
N ALA A 35 -16.92 15.28 2.51
CA ALA A 35 -16.14 16.52 2.66
C ALA A 35 -15.28 16.52 3.92
N SER A 36 -15.68 15.74 4.92
CA SER A 36 -14.97 15.60 6.19
C SER A 36 -14.12 14.33 6.28
N LEU A 37 -13.90 13.60 5.18
CA LEU A 37 -13.08 12.39 5.23
C LEU A 37 -11.61 12.75 5.29
N THR A 38 -11.18 13.22 6.44
CA THR A 38 -9.81 13.54 6.78
C THR A 38 -9.09 12.28 7.24
N GLN A 39 -7.79 12.40 7.47
CA GLN A 39 -7.02 11.31 8.07
C GLN A 39 -7.59 10.89 9.43
N THR A 40 -8.08 11.86 10.21
CA THR A 40 -8.71 11.60 11.51
C THR A 40 -9.98 10.77 11.36
N GLU A 41 -10.84 11.15 10.42
CA GLU A 41 -12.08 10.42 10.18
C GLU A 41 -11.81 9.02 9.64
N LEU A 42 -10.86 8.89 8.73
CA LEU A 42 -10.46 7.58 8.22
C LEU A 42 -9.93 6.68 9.35
N ALA A 43 -9.13 7.24 10.24
CA ALA A 43 -8.60 6.49 11.39
C ALA A 43 -9.74 5.94 12.25
N LYS A 44 -10.77 6.75 12.51
CA LYS A 44 -11.95 6.31 13.26
C LYS A 44 -12.66 5.17 12.56
N ARG A 45 -12.86 5.28 11.25
CA ARG A 45 -13.54 4.24 10.47
C ARG A 45 -12.76 2.94 10.42
N LEU A 46 -11.43 3.04 10.38
CA LEU A 46 -10.55 1.87 10.38
C LEU A 46 -10.34 1.29 11.79
N GLY A 47 -10.68 2.05 12.83
CA GLY A 47 -10.44 1.63 14.20
C GLY A 47 -8.97 1.66 14.60
N VAL A 48 -8.21 2.62 14.08
CA VAL A 48 -6.78 2.78 14.36
C VAL A 48 -6.49 4.24 14.71
N SER A 49 -5.26 4.53 15.12
CA SER A 49 -4.87 5.90 15.44
C SER A 49 -4.65 6.73 14.18
N ARG A 50 -4.79 8.06 14.31
CA ARG A 50 -4.47 8.99 13.22
C ARG A 50 -3.01 8.86 12.78
N ARG A 51 -2.11 8.58 13.73
CA ARG A 51 -0.70 8.38 13.44
C ARG A 51 -0.48 7.24 12.44
N VAL A 52 -1.19 6.13 12.64
CA VAL A 52 -1.10 4.98 11.73
C VAL A 52 -1.51 5.39 10.32
N VAL A 53 -2.64 6.08 10.18
CA VAL A 53 -3.11 6.57 8.87
C VAL A 53 -2.09 7.52 8.25
N GLY A 54 -1.55 8.46 9.03
CA GLY A 54 -0.54 9.39 8.55
C GLY A 54 0.72 8.68 8.05
N GLU A 55 1.19 7.67 8.77
CA GLU A 55 2.34 6.89 8.37
C GLU A 55 2.09 6.10 7.09
N LEU A 56 0.89 5.52 6.93
CA LEU A 56 0.49 4.83 5.71
C LEU A 56 0.54 5.77 4.50
N ILE A 57 -0.06 6.94 4.62
CA ILE A 57 -0.15 7.94 3.55
C ILE A 57 1.24 8.45 3.16
N ARG A 58 2.14 8.59 4.13
CA ARG A 58 3.51 9.00 3.87
C ARG A 58 4.43 7.85 3.46
N GLU A 59 3.87 6.66 3.23
CA GLU A 59 4.61 5.48 2.81
C GLU A 59 5.67 5.02 3.82
N ARG A 60 5.46 5.32 5.09
CA ARG A 60 6.37 4.95 6.18
C ARG A 60 5.94 3.72 6.95
N ARG A 61 4.85 3.10 6.54
CA ARG A 61 4.29 1.91 7.17
C ARG A 61 3.79 0.96 6.10
N ALA A 62 4.10 -0.31 6.26
CA ALA A 62 3.62 -1.36 5.37
C ALA A 62 2.16 -1.72 5.68
N ILE A 63 1.44 -2.17 4.67
CA ILE A 63 0.12 -2.76 4.85
C ILE A 63 0.30 -4.16 5.40
N THR A 64 -0.23 -4.40 6.59
CA THR A 64 -0.28 -5.73 7.20
C THR A 64 -1.59 -6.42 6.79
N ALA A 65 -1.70 -7.73 7.06
CA ALA A 65 -2.94 -8.47 6.82
C ALA A 65 -4.12 -7.83 7.58
N ASP A 66 -3.90 -7.44 8.84
CA ASP A 66 -4.92 -6.76 9.64
C ASP A 66 -5.39 -5.47 8.98
N MET A 67 -4.45 -4.63 8.54
CA MET A 67 -4.80 -3.36 7.89
C MET A 67 -5.50 -3.60 6.55
N ALA A 68 -5.07 -4.60 5.78
CA ALA A 68 -5.71 -4.94 4.51
C ALA A 68 -7.18 -5.32 4.71
N ILE A 69 -7.49 -6.08 5.76
CA ILE A 69 -8.86 -6.45 6.09
C ILE A 69 -9.66 -5.20 6.47
N ARG A 70 -9.10 -4.32 7.31
CA ARG A 70 -9.77 -3.09 7.72
C ARG A 70 -10.07 -2.19 6.53
N LEU A 71 -9.09 -1.99 5.65
CA LEU A 71 -9.27 -1.19 4.43
C LEU A 71 -10.31 -1.79 3.51
N SER A 72 -10.33 -3.12 3.37
CA SER A 72 -11.30 -3.80 2.53
C SER A 72 -12.74 -3.57 3.01
N ARG A 73 -12.93 -3.52 4.32
CA ARG A 73 -14.26 -3.28 4.91
C ARG A 73 -14.72 -1.84 4.71
N VAL A 74 -13.82 -0.89 4.88
CA VAL A 74 -14.15 0.55 4.77
C VAL A 74 -14.37 0.96 3.32
N PHE A 75 -13.55 0.47 2.40
CA PHE A 75 -13.59 0.88 0.99
C PHE A 75 -14.28 -0.14 0.07
N LYS A 76 -14.83 -1.21 0.61
CA LYS A 76 -15.53 -2.26 -0.15
C LYS A 76 -14.65 -2.85 -1.25
N THR A 77 -13.42 -3.15 -0.89
CA THR A 77 -12.45 -3.84 -1.74
C THR A 77 -12.15 -5.22 -1.15
N THR A 78 -11.27 -5.97 -1.79
CA THR A 78 -10.76 -7.21 -1.21
C THR A 78 -9.47 -6.93 -0.44
N PRO A 79 -9.15 -7.70 0.61
CA PRO A 79 -7.87 -7.56 1.29
C PRO A 79 -6.68 -7.82 0.37
N ASP A 80 -6.86 -8.72 -0.62
CA ASP A 80 -5.81 -9.10 -1.57
C ASP A 80 -5.30 -7.91 -2.38
N ILE A 81 -6.16 -6.98 -2.74
CA ILE A 81 -5.77 -5.78 -3.48
C ILE A 81 -4.69 -5.02 -2.70
N TRP A 82 -4.92 -4.79 -1.41
CA TRP A 82 -3.99 -4.04 -0.56
C TRP A 82 -2.69 -4.80 -0.33
N MET A 83 -2.79 -6.12 -0.09
CA MET A 83 -1.62 -6.97 0.10
C MET A 83 -0.78 -7.06 -1.18
N ASN A 84 -1.42 -7.14 -2.34
CA ASN A 84 -0.70 -7.21 -3.61
C ASN A 84 0.04 -5.91 -3.92
N LEU A 85 -0.56 -4.76 -3.62
CA LEU A 85 0.12 -3.47 -3.77
C LEU A 85 1.38 -3.42 -2.89
N GLN A 86 1.27 -3.84 -1.64
CA GLN A 86 2.41 -3.85 -0.72
C GLN A 86 3.50 -4.83 -1.18
N LYS A 87 3.10 -6.01 -1.59
CA LYS A 87 4.03 -7.04 -2.07
C LYS A 87 4.84 -6.54 -3.27
N ALA A 88 4.18 -5.87 -4.22
CA ALA A 88 4.85 -5.34 -5.41
C ALA A 88 5.94 -4.35 -5.05
N VAL A 89 5.65 -3.43 -4.14
CA VAL A 89 6.62 -2.44 -3.66
C VAL A 89 7.77 -3.12 -2.91
N ASP A 90 7.45 -4.04 -2.01
CA ASP A 90 8.47 -4.70 -1.19
C ASP A 90 9.43 -5.52 -2.04
N LEU A 91 8.91 -6.26 -3.02
CA LEU A 91 9.74 -7.06 -3.92
C LEU A 91 10.62 -6.16 -4.78
N TRP A 92 10.07 -5.07 -5.30
CA TRP A 92 10.84 -4.14 -6.12
C TRP A 92 11.94 -3.48 -5.30
N ASP A 93 11.62 -2.97 -4.10
CA ASP A 93 12.61 -2.32 -3.22
C ASP A 93 13.74 -3.29 -2.87
N ALA A 94 13.40 -4.51 -2.45
CA ALA A 94 14.40 -5.53 -2.12
C ALA A 94 15.29 -5.86 -3.32
N SER A 95 14.68 -6.00 -4.50
CA SER A 95 15.42 -6.32 -5.73
C SER A 95 16.42 -5.23 -6.10
N GLN A 96 16.12 -3.97 -5.80
CA GLN A 96 17.03 -2.86 -6.06
C GLN A 96 18.14 -2.74 -5.00
N GLU A 97 17.78 -2.88 -3.74
CA GLU A 97 18.70 -2.73 -2.62
C GLU A 97 19.78 -3.82 -2.60
N ASN A 98 19.41 -5.05 -2.92
CA ASN A 98 20.29 -6.21 -2.81
C ASN A 98 20.61 -6.86 -4.17
N LYS A 99 20.49 -6.10 -5.23
CA LYS A 99 20.66 -6.60 -6.60
C LYS A 99 21.95 -7.40 -6.79
N ASN A 100 23.07 -6.89 -6.29
CA ASN A 100 24.35 -7.54 -6.44
C ASN A 100 24.45 -8.85 -5.67
N GLN A 101 23.83 -8.92 -4.50
CA GLN A 101 23.80 -10.14 -3.68
C GLN A 101 22.97 -11.23 -4.35
N TYR A 102 21.80 -10.87 -4.86
CA TYR A 102 20.90 -11.83 -5.53
C TYR A 102 21.55 -12.39 -6.79
N ALA A 103 22.32 -11.58 -7.52
CA ALA A 103 22.99 -12.03 -8.73
C ALA A 103 24.02 -13.15 -8.46
N LYS A 104 24.49 -13.26 -7.23
CA LYS A 104 25.47 -14.30 -6.82
C LYS A 104 24.81 -15.61 -6.41
N LEU A 105 23.52 -15.60 -6.19
CA LEU A 105 22.79 -16.78 -5.75
C LEU A 105 22.64 -17.76 -6.92
N ARG A 106 22.83 -19.03 -6.64
CA ARG A 106 22.73 -20.10 -7.65
C ARG A 106 21.73 -21.15 -7.20
N PRO A 107 20.96 -21.73 -8.12
CA PRO A 107 20.08 -22.84 -7.79
C PRO A 107 20.87 -24.02 -7.22
N ILE A 108 20.21 -24.76 -6.33
CA ILE A 108 20.80 -25.99 -5.78
C ILE A 108 20.98 -27.06 -6.88
N ALA A 109 20.00 -27.10 -7.79
CA ALA A 109 20.02 -27.98 -8.95
C ALA A 109 19.83 -27.17 -10.20
N ALA A 110 20.63 -27.43 -11.22
CA ALA A 110 20.55 -26.72 -12.49
C ALA A 110 19.33 -27.14 -13.30
#